data_2364c5966a105efbea0720d63ccc3d4f
#
_entry.id   2364c5966a105efbea0720d63ccc3d4f
#
_cell.length_a   1.000
_cell.length_b   1.000
_cell.length_c   1.000
_cell.angle_alpha   90.00
_cell.angle_beta   90.00
_cell.angle_gamma   90.00
#
_symmetry.space_group_name_H-M   'P 1'
#
loop_
_entity.id
_entity.type
_entity.pdbx_description
1 polymer ?
#
loop_
_entity_poly.entity_id
_entity_poly.type
_entity_poly.pdbx_seq_one_letter_code
_entity_poly.pdbx_strand_id
1 'polypeptide(L)'
;MKKKDLTQLGSQTAKSGFRNEDDIVRKFNNWKDDEDAQKWLNIMGYPVDEIDKVEAVKLHGQKTDVQVQITIYMKKAIAAENLSVKLVSNPRGFNQVDKRWVDKYAEMWEIPEDVANLLKLFTGETVPAKSGLRDKRRMFLDEMNEEDQKKIVGFFTKNKILIVSDILKGRGKFSAGWMLVALVSGGASRWVLKSINHAMNAFADGDVQVTVRGSLKIGKITMQRKGGDAGRDTSKMLQFKINPVELFNG
;
A
#
# COMPACT_ATOMS: atom_id res chain seq x y z
N MET A 1 -21.63 -15.58 4.47
CA MET A 1 -21.47 -14.28 5.18
C MET A 1 -22.45 -13.27 4.61
N LYS A 2 -23.30 -12.68 5.46
CA LYS A 2 -24.32 -11.71 5.01
C LYS A 2 -23.66 -10.37 4.62
N LYS A 3 -24.24 -9.65 3.65
CA LYS A 3 -23.72 -8.35 3.12
C LYS A 3 -23.45 -7.31 4.24
N LYS A 4 -24.20 -7.38 5.33
CA LYS A 4 -24.06 -6.55 6.54
C LYS A 4 -22.74 -6.81 7.28
N ASP A 5 -22.27 -8.06 7.32
CA ASP A 5 -21.05 -8.45 8.03
C ASP A 5 -19.77 -7.96 7.34
N LEU A 6 -19.76 -7.92 5.99
CA LEU A 6 -18.63 -7.43 5.20
C LEU A 6 -18.45 -5.90 5.32
N THR A 7 -19.56 -5.15 5.41
CA THR A 7 -19.51 -3.70 5.60
C THR A 7 -19.03 -3.35 7.00
N GLN A 8 -19.44 -4.11 7.99
CA GLN A 8 -19.03 -3.96 9.39
C GLN A 8 -17.57 -4.31 9.59
N LEU A 9 -17.08 -5.38 8.95
CA LEU A 9 -15.66 -5.76 8.92
C LEU A 9 -14.79 -4.69 8.27
N GLY A 10 -15.21 -4.14 7.13
CA GLY A 10 -14.49 -3.04 6.45
C GLY A 10 -14.42 -1.77 7.31
N SER A 11 -15.50 -1.43 8.02
CA SER A 11 -15.53 -0.30 8.95
C SER A 11 -14.63 -0.52 10.16
N GLN A 12 -14.60 -1.73 10.72
CA GLN A 12 -13.71 -2.08 11.84
C GLN A 12 -12.24 -2.04 11.44
N THR A 13 -11.90 -2.54 10.25
CA THR A 13 -10.53 -2.48 9.71
C THR A 13 -10.06 -1.04 9.52
N ALA A 14 -10.90 -0.16 8.99
CA ALA A 14 -10.58 1.26 8.85
C ALA A 14 -10.37 1.93 10.22
N LYS A 15 -11.25 1.69 11.20
CA LYS A 15 -11.11 2.23 12.56
C LYS A 15 -9.85 1.73 13.27
N SER A 16 -9.46 0.49 13.05
CA SER A 16 -8.21 -0.07 13.60
C SER A 16 -6.98 0.60 12.98
N GLY A 17 -6.98 0.89 11.68
CA GLY A 17 -5.93 1.65 11.02
C GLY A 17 -5.76 3.04 11.64
N PHE A 18 -6.85 3.79 11.82
CA PHE A 18 -6.82 5.13 12.44
C PHE A 18 -6.26 5.11 13.88
N ARG A 19 -6.64 4.12 14.69
CA ARG A 19 -6.10 3.96 16.05
C ARG A 19 -4.59 3.68 16.04
N ASN A 20 -4.11 2.91 15.08
CA ASN A 20 -2.69 2.63 14.95
C ASN A 20 -1.88 3.88 14.63
N GLU A 21 -2.37 4.74 13.73
CA GLU A 21 -1.72 6.01 13.41
C GLU A 21 -1.66 6.94 14.64
N ASP A 22 -2.77 7.03 15.40
CA ASP A 22 -2.82 7.81 16.64
C ASP A 22 -1.85 7.26 17.70
N ASP A 23 -1.68 5.95 17.78
CA ASP A 23 -0.73 5.30 18.68
C ASP A 23 0.72 5.62 18.31
N ILE A 24 1.06 5.60 17.02
CA ILE A 24 2.38 6.00 16.51
C ILE A 24 2.68 7.47 16.83
N VAL A 25 1.72 8.37 16.57
CA VAL A 25 1.86 9.79 16.90
C VAL A 25 2.12 9.98 18.39
N ARG A 26 1.37 9.30 19.24
CA ARG A 26 1.55 9.36 20.68
C ARG A 26 2.93 8.86 21.09
N LYS A 27 3.40 7.74 20.58
CA LYS A 27 4.72 7.17 20.87
C LYS A 27 5.83 8.16 20.53
N PHE A 28 5.82 8.75 19.33
CA PHE A 28 6.83 9.74 18.94
C PHE A 28 6.75 11.01 19.79
N ASN A 29 5.57 11.51 20.12
CA ASN A 29 5.43 12.69 20.97
C ASN A 29 5.89 12.44 22.42
N ASN A 30 5.86 11.17 22.89
CA ASN A 30 6.36 10.74 24.21
C ASN A 30 7.71 10.00 24.09
N TRP A 31 8.51 10.28 23.07
CA TRP A 31 9.70 9.53 22.72
C TRP A 31 10.71 9.34 23.87
N LYS A 32 10.77 10.27 24.83
CA LYS A 32 11.70 10.16 25.97
C LYS A 32 11.41 8.96 26.86
N ASP A 33 10.12 8.59 26.97
CA ASP A 33 9.65 7.51 27.85
C ASP A 33 9.15 6.29 27.03
N ASP A 34 9.28 6.32 25.70
CA ASP A 34 8.83 5.23 24.82
C ASP A 34 10.00 4.56 24.12
N GLU A 35 10.30 3.32 24.53
CA GLU A 35 11.42 2.54 23.99
C GLU A 35 11.30 2.24 22.50
N ASP A 36 10.07 2.04 21.98
CA ASP A 36 9.87 1.79 20.55
C ASP A 36 10.22 3.03 19.74
N ALA A 37 9.75 4.22 20.18
CA ALA A 37 10.05 5.48 19.52
C ALA A 37 11.56 5.77 19.53
N GLN A 38 12.26 5.53 20.63
CA GLN A 38 13.72 5.67 20.71
C GLN A 38 14.44 4.74 19.73
N LYS A 39 14.02 3.48 19.64
CA LYS A 39 14.57 2.52 18.67
C LYS A 39 14.34 2.99 17.24
N TRP A 40 13.15 3.50 16.92
CA TRP A 40 12.83 3.99 15.59
C TRP A 40 13.64 5.24 15.21
N LEU A 41 13.81 6.19 16.13
CA LEU A 41 14.65 7.38 15.92
C LEU A 41 16.10 6.98 15.63
N ASN A 42 16.67 6.04 16.40
CA ASN A 42 18.01 5.51 16.16
C ASN A 42 18.12 4.81 14.78
N ILE A 43 17.12 4.00 14.38
CA ILE A 43 17.07 3.37 13.04
C ILE A 43 17.04 4.41 11.93
N MET A 44 16.37 5.54 12.14
CA MET A 44 16.32 6.66 11.20
C MET A 44 17.62 7.49 11.17
N GLY A 45 18.57 7.19 12.05
CA GLY A 45 19.87 7.88 12.12
C GLY A 45 19.88 9.11 13.04
N TYR A 46 18.92 9.22 13.95
CA TYR A 46 18.85 10.29 14.96
C TYR A 46 19.20 9.75 16.34
N PRO A 47 20.45 9.96 16.80
CA PRO A 47 20.85 9.56 18.16
C PRO A 47 20.00 10.29 19.20
N VAL A 48 19.41 9.55 20.13
CA VAL A 48 18.44 10.10 21.10
C VAL A 48 19.02 11.14 22.04
N ASP A 49 20.32 11.09 22.30
CA ASP A 49 21.05 12.07 23.11
C ASP A 49 21.31 13.41 22.41
N GLU A 50 21.15 13.46 21.09
CA GLU A 50 21.25 14.68 20.28
C GLU A 50 19.89 15.35 20.02
N ILE A 51 18.78 14.70 20.39
CA ILE A 51 17.43 15.18 20.13
C ILE A 51 16.97 16.09 21.27
N ASP A 52 16.56 17.31 20.94
CA ASP A 52 15.93 18.23 21.90
C ASP A 52 14.42 17.99 22.00
N LYS A 53 13.74 17.79 20.84
CA LYS A 53 12.29 17.63 20.75
C LYS A 53 11.89 16.80 19.55
N VAL A 54 10.81 16.04 19.68
CA VAL A 54 10.14 15.35 18.58
C VAL A 54 8.67 15.78 18.56
N GLU A 55 8.16 16.12 17.38
CA GLU A 55 6.76 16.42 17.13
C GLU A 55 6.24 15.52 16.01
N ALA A 56 5.28 14.68 16.32
CA ALA A 56 4.61 13.84 15.34
C ALA A 56 3.17 14.33 15.13
N VAL A 57 2.74 14.35 13.87
CA VAL A 57 1.39 14.72 13.47
C VAL A 57 0.83 13.74 12.46
N LYS A 58 -0.47 13.53 12.54
CA LYS A 58 -1.21 12.75 11.56
C LYS A 58 -1.57 13.64 10.36
N LEU A 59 -1.28 13.15 9.16
CA LEU A 59 -1.62 13.86 7.93
C LEU A 59 -3.02 13.45 7.46
N HIS A 60 -3.94 14.42 7.38
CA HIS A 60 -5.30 14.23 6.94
C HIS A 60 -5.55 14.82 5.54
N GLY A 61 -6.45 14.19 4.79
CA GLY A 61 -7.03 14.78 3.56
C GLY A 61 -6.15 14.75 2.32
N GLN A 62 -4.95 14.26 2.40
CA GLN A 62 -4.09 14.01 1.23
C GLN A 62 -4.24 12.53 0.82
N LYS A 63 -4.42 12.26 -0.48
CA LYS A 63 -4.35 10.90 -1.05
C LYS A 63 -2.89 10.42 -1.10
N THR A 64 -2.16 10.61 -0.03
CA THR A 64 -0.77 10.18 0.10
C THR A 64 -0.73 8.99 1.03
N ASP A 65 0.16 8.05 0.75
CA ASP A 65 0.39 6.88 1.60
C ASP A 65 1.09 7.23 2.92
N VAL A 66 1.41 8.51 3.12
CA VAL A 66 2.00 9.05 4.33
C VAL A 66 0.91 9.38 5.33
N GLN A 67 0.95 8.73 6.46
CA GLN A 67 -0.04 8.85 7.52
C GLN A 67 0.47 9.64 8.71
N VAL A 68 1.78 9.61 8.95
CA VAL A 68 2.41 10.31 10.07
C VAL A 68 3.63 11.09 9.58
N GLN A 69 3.72 12.36 9.91
CA GLN A 69 4.91 13.18 9.75
C GLN A 69 5.54 13.46 11.11
N ILE A 70 6.86 13.37 11.18
CA ILE A 70 7.65 13.58 12.38
C ILE A 70 8.62 14.72 12.13
N THR A 71 8.63 15.71 13.00
CA THR A 71 9.63 16.77 13.01
C THR A 71 10.57 16.54 14.19
N ILE A 72 11.87 16.49 13.91
CA ILE A 72 12.93 16.19 14.88
C ILE A 72 13.79 17.42 15.01
N TYR A 73 13.80 18.00 16.20
CA TYR A 73 14.62 19.15 16.56
C TYR A 73 15.89 18.65 17.25
N MET A 74 17.02 18.97 16.66
CA MET A 74 18.35 18.69 17.21
C MET A 74 19.06 20.00 17.48
N LYS A 75 20.13 19.98 18.29
CA LYS A 75 20.92 21.16 18.67
C LYS A 75 21.34 22.05 17.50
N LYS A 76 21.53 21.50 16.31
CA LYS A 76 22.06 22.23 15.13
C LYS A 76 21.25 22.05 13.87
N ALA A 77 20.13 21.27 13.89
CA ALA A 77 19.34 20.97 12.71
C ALA A 77 17.89 20.66 13.06
N ILE A 78 17.01 20.79 12.08
CA ILE A 78 15.63 20.30 12.13
C ILE A 78 15.45 19.37 10.94
N ALA A 79 14.97 18.15 11.17
CA ALA A 79 14.63 17.19 10.15
C ALA A 79 13.14 16.88 10.16
N ALA A 80 12.59 16.50 9.02
CA ALA A 80 11.21 16.05 8.89
C ALA A 80 11.17 14.70 8.16
N GLU A 81 10.53 13.72 8.78
CA GLU A 81 10.39 12.38 8.25
C GLU A 81 8.92 12.03 8.00
N ASN A 82 8.67 11.35 6.89
CA ASN A 82 7.33 10.91 6.50
C ASN A 82 7.24 9.38 6.58
N LEU A 83 6.27 8.88 7.33
CA LEU A 83 6.07 7.45 7.56
C LEU A 83 4.81 6.94 6.88
N SER A 84 4.95 5.86 6.10
CA SER A 84 3.84 4.99 5.72
C SER A 84 3.65 3.97 6.85
N VAL A 85 2.47 4.00 7.49
CA VAL A 85 2.17 3.12 8.63
C VAL A 85 1.21 2.01 8.19
N LYS A 86 1.55 0.75 8.49
CA LYS A 86 0.71 -0.42 8.19
C LYS A 86 0.40 -1.20 9.46
N LEU A 87 -0.88 -1.46 9.70
CA LEU A 87 -1.34 -2.34 10.76
C LEU A 87 -1.72 -3.71 10.19
N VAL A 88 -1.21 -4.76 10.79
CA VAL A 88 -1.50 -6.16 10.43
C VAL A 88 -1.99 -6.91 11.65
N SER A 89 -3.19 -7.46 11.58
CA SER A 89 -3.76 -8.35 12.61
C SER A 89 -3.69 -9.84 12.24
N ASN A 90 -3.38 -10.12 10.97
CA ASN A 90 -3.23 -11.48 10.46
C ASN A 90 -1.92 -11.58 9.67
N PRO A 91 -0.95 -12.44 10.06
CA PRO A 91 0.35 -12.59 9.37
C PRO A 91 0.24 -12.93 7.88
N ARG A 92 -0.88 -13.51 7.44
CA ARG A 92 -1.17 -13.80 6.03
C ARG A 92 -2.05 -12.72 5.38
N GLY A 93 -2.31 -11.61 6.08
CA GLY A 93 -3.16 -10.52 5.62
C GLY A 93 -2.49 -9.66 4.57
N PHE A 94 -3.28 -9.19 3.60
CA PHE A 94 -2.84 -8.24 2.59
C PHE A 94 -3.43 -6.86 2.88
N ASN A 95 -2.56 -5.85 2.95
CA ASN A 95 -2.96 -4.47 3.10
C ASN A 95 -3.02 -3.79 1.73
N GLN A 96 -4.06 -3.00 1.50
CA GLN A 96 -4.13 -2.10 0.36
C GLN A 96 -3.10 -0.99 0.54
N VAL A 97 -2.28 -0.76 -0.48
CA VAL A 97 -1.30 0.33 -0.52
C VAL A 97 -1.76 1.47 -1.42
N ASP A 98 -2.38 1.18 -2.55
CA ASP A 98 -3.00 2.18 -3.41
C ASP A 98 -4.27 1.64 -4.08
N LYS A 99 -5.19 2.53 -4.46
CA LYS A 99 -6.36 2.24 -5.28
C LYS A 99 -6.84 3.48 -6.02
N ARG A 100 -7.07 3.33 -7.33
CA ARG A 100 -7.57 4.38 -8.21
C ARG A 100 -8.41 3.77 -9.34
N TRP A 101 -9.11 4.62 -10.08
CA TRP A 101 -9.67 4.29 -11.36
C TRP A 101 -8.55 4.05 -12.38
N VAL A 102 -8.78 3.18 -13.37
CA VAL A 102 -7.77 2.86 -14.39
C VAL A 102 -7.28 4.11 -15.10
N ASP A 103 -8.17 5.05 -15.43
CA ASP A 103 -7.79 6.31 -16.11
C ASP A 103 -6.80 7.15 -15.27
N LYS A 104 -6.90 7.11 -13.93
CA LYS A 104 -5.93 7.82 -13.08
C LYS A 104 -4.56 7.17 -13.10
N TYR A 105 -4.47 5.86 -13.20
CA TYR A 105 -3.20 5.18 -13.41
C TYR A 105 -2.68 5.38 -14.84
N ALA A 106 -3.57 5.42 -15.83
CA ALA A 106 -3.20 5.71 -17.22
C ALA A 106 -2.55 7.09 -17.35
N GLU A 107 -3.14 8.11 -16.72
CA GLU A 107 -2.56 9.44 -16.62
C GLU A 107 -1.21 9.47 -15.89
N MET A 108 -1.11 8.76 -14.74
CA MET A 108 0.09 8.76 -13.90
C MET A 108 1.29 8.06 -14.51
N TRP A 109 1.06 6.96 -15.23
CA TRP A 109 2.11 6.07 -15.73
C TRP A 109 2.19 6.04 -17.26
N GLU A 110 1.43 6.90 -17.94
CA GLU A 110 1.36 6.96 -19.40
C GLU A 110 1.03 5.58 -20.00
N ILE A 111 0.00 4.90 -19.43
CA ILE A 111 -0.42 3.58 -19.88
C ILE A 111 -1.01 3.72 -21.30
N PRO A 112 -0.51 2.95 -22.29
CA PRO A 112 -1.10 2.93 -23.64
C PRO A 112 -2.60 2.63 -23.58
N GLU A 113 -3.36 3.24 -24.50
CA GLU A 113 -4.83 3.15 -24.51
C GLU A 113 -5.34 1.71 -24.62
N ASP A 114 -4.70 0.88 -25.42
CA ASP A 114 -5.03 -0.54 -25.56
C ASP A 114 -4.84 -1.30 -24.23
N VAL A 115 -3.75 -1.06 -23.52
CA VAL A 115 -3.51 -1.65 -22.18
C VAL A 115 -4.51 -1.12 -21.15
N ALA A 116 -4.80 0.19 -21.18
CA ALA A 116 -5.80 0.78 -20.27
C ALA A 116 -7.20 0.18 -20.51
N ASN A 117 -7.60 -0.05 -21.76
CA ASN A 117 -8.87 -0.70 -22.10
C ASN A 117 -8.92 -2.14 -21.58
N LEU A 118 -7.84 -2.91 -21.67
CA LEU A 118 -7.75 -4.25 -21.08
C LEU A 118 -7.89 -4.21 -19.54
N LEU A 119 -7.25 -3.24 -18.88
CA LEU A 119 -7.38 -3.05 -17.44
C LEU A 119 -8.82 -2.65 -17.04
N LYS A 120 -9.54 -1.87 -17.86
CA LYS A 120 -10.96 -1.56 -17.63
C LYS A 120 -11.86 -2.80 -17.75
N LEU A 121 -11.56 -3.71 -18.67
CA LEU A 121 -12.23 -5.01 -18.74
C LEU A 121 -11.93 -5.85 -17.49
N PHE A 122 -10.69 -5.83 -17.02
CA PHE A 122 -10.27 -6.56 -15.81
C PHE A 122 -10.95 -6.03 -14.54
N THR A 123 -11.07 -4.73 -14.39
CA THR A 123 -11.75 -4.11 -13.24
C THR A 123 -13.28 -4.18 -13.33
N GLY A 124 -13.82 -4.28 -14.55
CA GLY A 124 -15.25 -4.18 -14.85
C GLY A 124 -15.74 -2.73 -14.91
N GLU A 125 -14.84 -1.77 -15.10
CA GLU A 125 -15.20 -0.42 -15.54
C GLU A 125 -15.87 -0.48 -16.91
N THR A 126 -15.35 -1.34 -17.80
CA THR A 126 -15.98 -1.75 -19.06
C THR A 126 -16.50 -3.18 -18.91
N VAL A 127 -17.77 -3.40 -19.27
CA VAL A 127 -18.36 -4.74 -19.26
C VAL A 127 -17.89 -5.50 -20.50
N PRO A 128 -17.32 -6.72 -20.35
CA PRO A 128 -16.88 -7.51 -21.49
C PRO A 128 -18.05 -8.06 -22.31
N ALA A 129 -17.91 -8.05 -23.64
CA ALA A 129 -18.87 -8.68 -24.55
C ALA A 129 -18.68 -10.20 -24.67
N LYS A 130 -17.57 -10.75 -24.19
CA LYS A 130 -17.20 -12.17 -24.26
C LYS A 130 -18.14 -13.04 -23.40
N SER A 131 -18.63 -14.14 -23.94
CA SER A 131 -19.36 -15.17 -23.19
C SER A 131 -18.42 -16.15 -22.48
N GLY A 132 -18.96 -16.92 -21.51
CA GLY A 132 -18.21 -17.98 -20.82
C GLY A 132 -17.27 -17.49 -19.72
N LEU A 133 -17.30 -16.20 -19.34
CA LEU A 133 -16.46 -15.64 -18.29
C LEU A 133 -16.94 -16.11 -16.90
N ARG A 134 -16.00 -16.29 -15.96
CA ARG A 134 -16.27 -16.59 -14.53
C ARG A 134 -17.12 -15.52 -13.85
N ASP A 135 -16.97 -14.25 -14.26
CA ASP A 135 -17.78 -13.13 -13.78
C ASP A 135 -18.24 -12.30 -14.99
N LYS A 136 -19.53 -12.28 -15.30
CA LYS A 136 -20.12 -11.54 -16.43
C LYS A 136 -19.86 -10.03 -16.38
N ARG A 137 -19.45 -9.48 -15.23
CA ARG A 137 -19.20 -8.04 -15.04
C ARG A 137 -17.79 -7.62 -15.39
N ARG A 138 -16.84 -8.57 -15.56
CA ARG A 138 -15.42 -8.30 -15.80
C ARG A 138 -14.72 -9.51 -16.42
N MET A 139 -13.52 -9.31 -16.91
CA MET A 139 -12.65 -10.36 -17.42
C MET A 139 -11.42 -10.50 -16.54
N PHE A 140 -11.13 -11.69 -16.03
CA PHE A 140 -9.88 -11.93 -15.32
C PHE A 140 -8.70 -11.97 -16.31
N LEU A 141 -7.49 -11.66 -15.86
CA LEU A 141 -6.35 -11.59 -16.77
C LEU A 141 -6.04 -12.92 -17.46
N ASP A 142 -6.24 -14.04 -16.77
CA ASP A 142 -6.07 -15.39 -17.34
C ASP A 142 -7.20 -15.84 -18.30
N GLU A 143 -8.29 -15.06 -18.41
CA GLU A 143 -9.35 -15.25 -19.42
C GLU A 143 -9.11 -14.44 -20.71
N MET A 144 -8.12 -13.54 -20.71
CA MET A 144 -7.65 -12.80 -21.88
C MET A 144 -6.80 -13.73 -22.78
N ASN A 145 -6.70 -13.40 -24.06
CA ASN A 145 -5.80 -14.10 -24.96
C ASN A 145 -4.32 -13.81 -24.61
N GLU A 146 -3.40 -14.61 -25.12
CA GLU A 146 -1.98 -14.47 -24.80
C GLU A 146 -1.37 -13.12 -25.21
N GLU A 147 -1.83 -12.54 -26.32
CA GLU A 147 -1.33 -11.25 -26.80
C GLU A 147 -1.68 -10.14 -25.82
N ASP A 148 -2.94 -10.09 -25.36
CA ASP A 148 -3.42 -9.11 -24.40
C ASP A 148 -2.72 -9.29 -23.04
N GLN A 149 -2.52 -10.53 -22.58
CA GLN A 149 -1.74 -10.79 -21.36
C GLN A 149 -0.30 -10.30 -21.51
N LYS A 150 0.36 -10.56 -22.64
CA LYS A 150 1.72 -10.09 -22.93
C LYS A 150 1.83 -8.58 -22.95
N LYS A 151 0.85 -7.85 -23.50
CA LYS A 151 0.80 -6.37 -23.47
C LYS A 151 0.78 -5.86 -22.03
N ILE A 152 -0.12 -6.39 -21.20
CA ILE A 152 -0.22 -5.99 -19.78
C ILE A 152 1.08 -6.32 -19.03
N VAL A 153 1.55 -7.56 -19.09
CA VAL A 153 2.77 -8.01 -18.41
C VAL A 153 3.97 -7.18 -18.88
N GLY A 154 4.10 -6.95 -20.18
CA GLY A 154 5.18 -6.17 -20.78
C GLY A 154 5.20 -4.73 -20.28
N PHE A 155 4.04 -4.06 -20.22
CA PHE A 155 3.93 -2.71 -19.68
C PHE A 155 4.38 -2.65 -18.21
N PHE A 156 3.84 -3.52 -17.35
CA PHE A 156 4.17 -3.53 -15.93
C PHE A 156 5.62 -3.97 -15.67
N THR A 157 6.20 -4.83 -16.50
CA THR A 157 7.63 -5.21 -16.42
C THR A 157 8.52 -4.01 -16.75
N LYS A 158 8.26 -3.33 -17.86
CA LYS A 158 9.03 -2.18 -18.31
C LYS A 158 9.01 -1.03 -17.28
N ASN A 159 7.87 -0.80 -16.65
CA ASN A 159 7.63 0.33 -15.74
C ASN A 159 7.65 -0.08 -14.25
N LYS A 160 8.16 -1.28 -13.92
CA LYS A 160 8.08 -1.87 -12.59
C LYS A 160 8.63 -0.95 -11.49
N ILE A 161 9.81 -0.36 -11.68
CA ILE A 161 10.45 0.51 -10.68
C ILE A 161 9.61 1.76 -10.43
N LEU A 162 9.14 2.42 -11.49
CA LEU A 162 8.26 3.60 -11.39
C LEU A 162 6.99 3.26 -10.62
N ILE A 163 6.31 2.18 -11.00
CA ILE A 163 5.04 1.75 -10.41
C ILE A 163 5.22 1.41 -8.93
N VAL A 164 6.24 0.61 -8.59
CA VAL A 164 6.54 0.24 -7.19
C VAL A 164 6.86 1.47 -6.35
N SER A 165 7.65 2.40 -6.90
CA SER A 165 7.94 3.67 -6.22
C SER A 165 6.67 4.46 -5.95
N ASP A 166 5.83 4.65 -6.95
CA ASP A 166 4.62 5.47 -6.81
C ASP A 166 3.61 4.90 -5.81
N ILE A 167 3.44 3.58 -5.79
CA ILE A 167 2.45 2.94 -4.90
C ILE A 167 2.94 2.73 -3.46
N LEU A 168 4.26 2.67 -3.22
CA LEU A 168 4.83 2.47 -1.87
C LEU A 168 5.35 3.77 -1.25
N LYS A 169 6.06 4.58 -2.03
CA LYS A 169 6.63 5.85 -1.59
C LYS A 169 5.69 7.02 -1.78
N GLY A 170 4.89 7.00 -2.86
CA GLY A 170 4.11 8.16 -3.28
C GLY A 170 4.95 9.22 -3.97
N ARG A 171 4.31 10.36 -4.32
CA ARG A 171 4.93 11.49 -5.04
C ARG A 171 4.87 12.78 -4.23
N GLY A 172 5.82 13.69 -4.50
CA GLY A 172 5.84 15.04 -3.96
C GLY A 172 6.37 15.14 -2.52
N LYS A 173 6.13 16.28 -1.90
CA LYS A 173 6.69 16.64 -0.58
C LYS A 173 6.28 15.73 0.58
N PHE A 174 5.19 15.00 0.43
CA PHE A 174 4.70 14.04 1.43
C PHE A 174 5.00 12.60 1.04
N SER A 175 5.95 12.35 0.14
CA SER A 175 6.41 11.00 -0.15
C SER A 175 7.02 10.35 1.09
N ALA A 176 6.75 9.06 1.30
CA ALA A 176 7.27 8.33 2.45
C ALA A 176 8.80 8.16 2.37
N GLY A 177 9.50 8.44 3.45
CA GLY A 177 10.89 8.05 3.66
C GLY A 177 11.02 6.68 4.32
N TRP A 178 9.99 6.29 5.07
CA TRP A 178 9.98 5.10 5.92
C TRP A 178 8.66 4.33 5.84
N MET A 179 8.73 3.03 6.07
CA MET A 179 7.55 2.17 6.27
C MET A 179 7.62 1.53 7.66
N LEU A 180 6.63 1.84 8.51
CA LEU A 180 6.47 1.27 9.84
C LEU A 180 5.34 0.24 9.81
N VAL A 181 5.64 -1.00 10.16
CA VAL A 181 4.66 -2.08 10.21
C VAL A 181 4.44 -2.53 11.65
N ALA A 182 3.18 -2.50 12.08
CA ALA A 182 2.73 -3.08 13.34
C ALA A 182 2.06 -4.43 13.07
N LEU A 183 2.55 -5.49 13.66
CA LEU A 183 1.89 -6.79 13.71
C LEU A 183 1.30 -6.98 15.10
N VAL A 184 -0.04 -6.94 15.20
CA VAL A 184 -0.79 -7.15 16.45
C VAL A 184 -1.42 -8.53 16.40
N SER A 185 -0.94 -9.45 17.22
CA SER A 185 -1.44 -10.83 17.31
C SER A 185 -1.41 -11.32 18.74
N GLY A 186 -2.51 -11.93 19.20
CA GLY A 186 -2.59 -12.54 20.54
C GLY A 186 -2.35 -11.57 21.70
N GLY A 187 -2.70 -10.29 21.55
CA GLY A 187 -2.48 -9.27 22.59
C GLY A 187 -1.06 -8.68 22.62
N ALA A 188 -0.12 -9.21 21.84
CA ALA A 188 1.22 -8.68 21.67
C ALA A 188 1.35 -7.85 20.40
N SER A 189 2.16 -6.79 20.45
CA SER A 189 2.51 -5.98 19.29
C SER A 189 4.00 -6.14 18.98
N ARG A 190 4.30 -6.37 17.70
CA ARG A 190 5.66 -6.38 17.16
C ARG A 190 5.76 -5.29 16.09
N TRP A 191 6.90 -4.63 16.03
CA TRP A 191 7.13 -3.52 15.10
C TRP A 191 8.35 -3.79 14.24
N VAL A 192 8.30 -3.33 13.00
CA VAL A 192 9.48 -3.21 12.14
C VAL A 192 9.41 -1.86 11.44
N LEU A 193 10.52 -1.14 11.45
CA LEU A 193 10.75 0.09 10.69
C LEU A 193 11.84 -0.17 9.66
N LYS A 194 11.52 0.09 8.40
CA LYS A 194 12.47 -0.03 7.27
C LYS A 194 12.44 1.25 6.46
N SER A 195 13.59 1.63 5.89
CA SER A 195 13.61 2.70 4.89
C SER A 195 12.69 2.34 3.73
N ILE A 196 12.11 3.34 3.09
CA ILE A 196 11.21 3.09 1.95
C ILE A 196 11.94 2.39 0.79
N ASN A 197 13.23 2.67 0.59
CA ASN A 197 14.04 1.99 -0.42
C ASN A 197 14.18 0.49 -0.13
N HIS A 198 14.39 0.11 1.14
CA HIS A 198 14.40 -1.29 1.54
C HIS A 198 13.02 -1.95 1.27
N ALA A 199 11.93 -1.29 1.65
CA ALA A 199 10.58 -1.80 1.40
C ALA A 199 10.30 -1.96 -0.10
N MET A 200 10.69 -0.97 -0.93
CA MET A 200 10.55 -1.04 -2.38
C MET A 200 11.31 -2.24 -2.97
N ASN A 201 12.56 -2.44 -2.57
CA ASN A 201 13.36 -3.58 -3.03
C ASN A 201 12.73 -4.92 -2.61
N ALA A 202 12.32 -5.03 -1.34
CA ALA A 202 11.72 -6.25 -0.82
C ALA A 202 10.40 -6.62 -1.53
N PHE A 203 9.55 -5.63 -1.84
CA PHE A 203 8.28 -5.88 -2.52
C PHE A 203 8.40 -5.95 -4.04
N ALA A 204 9.41 -5.32 -4.64
CA ALA A 204 9.70 -5.45 -6.06
C ALA A 204 10.35 -6.78 -6.43
N ASP A 205 10.85 -7.54 -5.46
CA ASP A 205 11.53 -8.82 -5.71
C ASP A 205 10.60 -9.85 -6.37
N GLY A 206 11.06 -10.47 -7.46
CA GLY A 206 10.33 -11.42 -8.30
C GLY A 206 9.78 -10.82 -9.60
N ASP A 207 9.22 -11.64 -10.46
CA ASP A 207 8.76 -11.27 -11.81
C ASP A 207 7.37 -10.60 -11.83
N VAL A 208 7.03 -10.03 -12.98
CA VAL A 208 5.66 -9.62 -13.30
C VAL A 208 4.97 -10.77 -14.02
N GLN A 209 3.87 -11.26 -13.46
CA GLN A 209 3.18 -12.44 -14.02
C GLN A 209 1.68 -12.45 -13.69
N VAL A 210 0.89 -13.01 -14.59
CA VAL A 210 -0.51 -13.33 -14.35
C VAL A 210 -0.58 -14.53 -13.40
N THR A 211 -1.38 -14.41 -12.35
CA THR A 211 -1.57 -15.49 -11.38
C THR A 211 -2.63 -16.50 -11.87
N VAL A 212 -2.61 -17.71 -11.36
CA VAL A 212 -3.64 -18.73 -11.61
C VAL A 212 -5.05 -18.31 -11.20
N ARG A 213 -5.20 -17.22 -10.45
CA ARG A 213 -6.50 -16.63 -10.06
C ARG A 213 -6.87 -15.41 -10.92
N GLY A 214 -6.10 -15.15 -11.97
CA GLY A 214 -6.37 -14.06 -12.92
C GLY A 214 -6.12 -12.65 -12.40
N SER A 215 -5.25 -12.49 -11.41
CA SER A 215 -4.69 -11.20 -10.97
C SER A 215 -3.27 -11.04 -11.51
N LEU A 216 -2.67 -9.85 -11.38
CA LEU A 216 -1.26 -9.64 -11.70
C LEU A 216 -0.43 -9.61 -10.42
N LYS A 217 0.71 -10.30 -10.45
CA LYS A 217 1.81 -10.11 -9.49
C LYS A 217 2.85 -9.19 -10.09
N ILE A 218 3.36 -8.25 -9.29
CA ILE A 218 4.50 -7.38 -9.62
C ILE A 218 5.50 -7.60 -8.49
N GLY A 219 6.40 -8.55 -8.66
CA GLY A 219 7.16 -9.09 -7.54
C GLY A 219 6.22 -9.66 -6.46
N LYS A 220 6.30 -9.13 -5.23
CA LYS A 220 5.43 -9.51 -4.11
C LYS A 220 4.15 -8.67 -4.01
N ILE A 221 3.98 -7.66 -4.85
CA ILE A 221 2.78 -6.83 -4.91
C ILE A 221 1.70 -7.54 -5.73
N THR A 222 0.45 -7.49 -5.27
CA THR A 222 -0.70 -8.01 -6.03
C THR A 222 -1.54 -6.85 -6.55
N MET A 223 -1.70 -6.79 -7.87
CA MET A 223 -2.66 -5.92 -8.55
C MET A 223 -3.96 -6.68 -8.78
N GLN A 224 -5.08 -6.13 -8.34
CA GLN A 224 -6.40 -6.74 -8.48
C GLN A 224 -7.51 -5.69 -8.52
N ARG A 225 -8.72 -6.09 -8.93
CA ARG A 225 -9.93 -5.30 -8.71
C ARG A 225 -10.18 -5.16 -7.21
N LYS A 226 -10.61 -3.98 -6.76
CA LYS A 226 -10.94 -3.75 -5.35
C LYS A 226 -12.03 -4.72 -4.84
N GLY A 227 -13.12 -4.86 -5.58
CA GLY A 227 -14.24 -5.69 -5.15
C GLY A 227 -14.93 -5.16 -3.88
N GLY A 228 -15.90 -5.92 -3.36
CA GLY A 228 -16.62 -5.55 -2.14
C GLY A 228 -17.39 -4.23 -2.27
N ASP A 229 -17.26 -3.34 -1.28
CA ASP A 229 -17.77 -1.97 -1.25
C ASP A 229 -19.31 -1.84 -1.25
N ALA A 230 -19.99 -2.89 -0.81
CA ALA A 230 -21.47 -2.93 -0.70
C ALA A 230 -22.22 -2.59 -2.02
N GLY A 231 -21.59 -2.86 -3.17
CA GLY A 231 -22.16 -2.62 -4.51
C GLY A 231 -21.93 -1.22 -5.05
N ARG A 232 -21.11 -0.39 -4.39
CA ARG A 232 -20.70 0.92 -4.92
C ARG A 232 -19.78 0.76 -6.13
N ASP A 233 -19.78 1.74 -7.04
CA ASP A 233 -18.91 1.74 -8.22
C ASP A 233 -17.42 1.69 -7.88
N THR A 234 -17.02 2.24 -6.74
CA THR A 234 -15.64 2.14 -6.24
C THR A 234 -15.14 0.70 -6.07
N SER A 235 -16.02 -0.30 -6.10
CA SER A 235 -15.66 -1.72 -6.18
C SER A 235 -14.93 -2.09 -7.49
N LYS A 236 -15.05 -1.27 -8.53
CA LYS A 236 -14.41 -1.45 -9.84
C LYS A 236 -12.99 -0.84 -9.90
N MET A 237 -12.56 -0.09 -8.88
CA MET A 237 -11.21 0.47 -8.86
C MET A 237 -10.14 -0.62 -8.95
N LEU A 238 -9.05 -0.31 -9.63
CA LEU A 238 -7.82 -1.08 -9.58
C LEU A 238 -7.11 -0.80 -8.26
N GLN A 239 -6.64 -1.83 -7.57
CA GLN A 239 -5.92 -1.69 -6.31
C GLN A 239 -4.66 -2.54 -6.26
N PHE A 240 -3.70 -2.07 -5.48
CA PHE A 240 -2.46 -2.77 -5.19
C PHE A 240 -2.41 -3.16 -3.72
N LYS A 241 -1.94 -4.37 -3.46
CA LYS A 241 -1.83 -4.93 -2.10
C LYS A 241 -0.48 -5.55 -1.88
N ILE A 242 -0.01 -5.43 -0.64
CA ILE A 242 1.18 -6.13 -0.13
C ILE A 242 0.82 -6.94 1.12
N ASN A 243 1.63 -7.92 1.46
CA ASN A 243 1.67 -8.47 2.82
C ASN A 243 2.79 -7.76 3.58
N PRO A 244 2.51 -6.79 4.47
CA PRO A 244 3.56 -6.01 5.13
C PRO A 244 4.44 -6.85 6.05
N VAL A 245 4.00 -8.03 6.47
CA VAL A 245 4.76 -8.95 7.33
C VAL A 245 6.04 -9.46 6.65
N GLU A 246 6.13 -9.41 5.33
CA GLU A 246 7.35 -9.72 4.58
C GLU A 246 8.56 -8.89 5.06
N LEU A 247 8.35 -7.68 5.58
CA LEU A 247 9.42 -6.82 6.09
C LEU A 247 10.02 -7.28 7.42
N PHE A 248 9.39 -8.22 8.12
CA PHE A 248 9.97 -8.82 9.32
C PHE A 248 11.02 -9.89 9.02
N ASN A 249 11.06 -10.38 7.75
CA ASN A 249 11.90 -11.50 7.32
C ASN A 249 13.19 -11.04 6.61
N GLY A 250 13.42 -9.73 6.51
CA GLY A 250 14.55 -9.12 5.80
C GLY A 250 15.45 -8.27 6.69
#